data_9d608ed77e0579056df0622d28a8f273
#
_entry.id   9d608ed77e0579056df0622d28a8f273
#
_cell.length_a   1.000
_cell.length_b   1.000
_cell.length_c   1.000
_cell.angle_alpha   90.00
_cell.angle_beta   90.00
_cell.angle_gamma   90.00
#
_symmetry.space_group_name_H-M   'P 1'
#
loop_
_entity.id
_entity.type
_entity.pdbx_description
1 polymer ?
#
loop_
_entity_poly.entity_id
_entity_poly.type
_entity_poly.pdbx_seq_one_letter_code
_entity_poly.pdbx_strand_id
1 'polypeptide(L)'
;MQKIFQHIILIMCSLLFITVFIFSFIYNSNVFYDDKPLLSTLFCILILFVWLLIYYFTTKKIKNVSRKKIIIFLISYFLIVLAIQVFILKQLSVNPSWDFGVVFYNAKDFVLTGTRSLYSYPEYFQLFPNNIMLFFLLVIFIKIGLIFNIEPLISGYIMNILFIDLSIFFLYLTIKNKINIKSAIFGLIITLFFLPIFLYTPIIYSDTLSLFIPILFVYLYSKIQKNDNKRNIIIFLFIGIALFLGKELKITSLIIFVAITIKYLINHFEIKKFFFLVFSILIFLICEISFKNFIVDNKQFQFKIEGYENIPVTHWIMMGVEDIDSDNTNRKSYGGYNEKDYELTKSYHTKKEAMIFNINEYMNRVKKMGILGYLKYLIRKAVNIWTDGYYYSNIKLLRQPNHQDSLLYYFLFINPVTVTLLNAYSQGVSYAFILIVIIGAFIKLKSKNYDLDYLRLTLIGLFIFFLLWENRSRYIFNYIPVFVLIIVNFYYIIYQKYEKMLTINFKNMNIIKNA
;
A
#
# COMPACT_ATOMS: atom_id res chain seq x y z
N MET A 1 27.28 13.48 -10.61
CA MET A 1 26.60 12.17 -10.63
C MET A 1 25.25 12.20 -9.89
N GLN A 2 25.19 12.59 -8.60
CA GLN A 2 23.95 12.60 -7.79
C GLN A 2 22.81 13.47 -8.39
N LYS A 3 23.10 14.68 -8.89
CA LYS A 3 22.10 15.54 -9.53
C LYS A 3 21.51 14.92 -10.79
N ILE A 4 22.34 14.31 -11.64
CA ILE A 4 21.91 13.66 -12.89
C ILE A 4 20.96 12.49 -12.55
N PHE A 5 21.36 11.64 -11.61
CA PHE A 5 20.53 10.53 -11.16
C PHE A 5 19.15 10.99 -10.65
N GLN A 6 19.12 12.08 -9.87
CA GLN A 6 17.88 12.65 -9.36
C GLN A 6 16.98 13.22 -10.45
N HIS A 7 17.56 13.90 -11.44
CA HIS A 7 16.81 14.40 -12.60
C HIS A 7 16.20 13.25 -13.41
N ILE A 8 16.96 12.15 -13.61
CA ILE A 8 16.46 10.96 -14.29
C ILE A 8 15.25 10.38 -13.55
N ILE A 9 15.34 10.21 -12.21
CA ILE A 9 14.23 9.72 -11.38
C ILE A 9 12.98 10.63 -11.52
N LEU A 10 13.16 11.95 -11.44
CA LEU A 10 12.08 12.91 -11.55
C LEU A 10 11.39 12.83 -12.92
N ILE A 11 12.16 12.81 -13.99
CA ILE A 11 11.65 12.74 -15.37
C ILE A 11 10.94 11.40 -15.59
N MET A 12 11.59 10.29 -15.24
CA MET A 12 11.04 8.95 -15.43
C MET A 12 9.72 8.76 -14.65
N CYS A 13 9.69 9.16 -13.37
CA CYS A 13 8.49 9.11 -12.55
C CYS A 13 7.36 9.95 -13.16
N SER A 14 7.67 11.17 -13.65
CA SER A 14 6.67 12.04 -14.28
C SER A 14 6.11 11.43 -15.56
N LEU A 15 6.96 10.90 -16.43
CA LEU A 15 6.54 10.29 -17.70
C LEU A 15 5.60 9.10 -17.46
N LEU A 16 5.94 8.22 -16.49
CA LEU A 16 5.08 7.08 -16.14
C LEU A 16 3.69 7.54 -15.68
N PHE A 17 3.61 8.53 -14.79
CA PHE A 17 2.34 9.01 -14.27
C PHE A 17 1.56 9.89 -15.26
N ILE A 18 2.23 10.64 -16.15
CA ILE A 18 1.59 11.33 -17.27
C ILE A 18 0.92 10.31 -18.20
N THR A 19 1.60 9.23 -18.54
CA THR A 19 1.04 8.14 -19.35
C THR A 19 -0.22 7.57 -18.70
N VAL A 20 -0.17 7.22 -17.40
CA VAL A 20 -1.35 6.72 -16.68
C VAL A 20 -2.50 7.73 -16.71
N PHE A 21 -2.22 9.01 -16.44
CA PHE A 21 -3.25 10.05 -16.41
C PHE A 21 -3.93 10.24 -17.76
N ILE A 22 -3.16 10.35 -18.85
CA ILE A 22 -3.71 10.52 -20.22
C ILE A 22 -4.55 9.31 -20.61
N PHE A 23 -4.02 8.11 -20.41
CA PHE A 23 -4.71 6.89 -20.84
C PHE A 23 -5.88 6.49 -19.93
N SER A 24 -6.01 7.07 -18.74
CA SER A 24 -7.19 6.88 -17.87
C SER A 24 -8.48 7.50 -18.44
N PHE A 25 -8.37 8.39 -19.44
CA PHE A 25 -9.52 8.90 -20.20
C PHE A 25 -9.99 7.95 -21.30
N ILE A 26 -9.19 6.94 -21.63
CA ILE A 26 -9.44 5.98 -22.71
C ILE A 26 -9.77 4.59 -22.14
N TYR A 27 -9.11 4.20 -21.05
CA TYR A 27 -9.23 2.88 -20.46
C TYR A 27 -9.85 2.94 -19.06
N ASN A 28 -10.81 2.05 -18.80
CA ASN A 28 -11.41 1.93 -17.47
C ASN A 28 -10.39 1.42 -16.43
N SER A 29 -10.43 2.00 -15.24
CA SER A 29 -9.65 1.55 -14.08
C SER A 29 -10.25 0.32 -13.41
N ASN A 30 -11.57 0.18 -13.49
CA ASN A 30 -12.30 -0.87 -12.80
C ASN A 30 -12.93 -1.84 -13.81
N VAL A 31 -12.83 -3.13 -13.49
CA VAL A 31 -13.43 -4.20 -14.32
C VAL A 31 -14.95 -4.26 -14.13
N PHE A 32 -15.48 -3.78 -13.00
CA PHE A 32 -16.89 -3.96 -12.61
C PHE A 32 -17.74 -2.70 -12.79
N TYR A 33 -17.14 -1.52 -12.84
CA TYR A 33 -17.84 -0.25 -12.97
C TYR A 33 -17.27 0.56 -14.13
N ASP A 34 -18.14 1.29 -14.81
CA ASP A 34 -17.70 2.22 -15.87
C ASP A 34 -17.17 3.49 -15.22
N ASP A 35 -15.93 3.82 -15.54
CA ASP A 35 -15.32 5.06 -15.12
C ASP A 35 -16.02 6.26 -15.76
N LYS A 36 -16.07 7.37 -15.03
CA LYS A 36 -16.53 8.67 -15.52
C LYS A 36 -15.38 9.67 -15.43
N PRO A 37 -14.37 9.61 -16.33
CA PRO A 37 -13.12 10.35 -16.19
C PRO A 37 -13.32 11.86 -16.03
N LEU A 38 -14.29 12.47 -16.73
CA LEU A 38 -14.59 13.90 -16.59
C LEU A 38 -15.11 14.24 -15.20
N LEU A 39 -16.03 13.43 -14.65
CA LEU A 39 -16.55 13.63 -13.30
C LEU A 39 -15.46 13.40 -12.25
N SER A 40 -14.62 12.38 -12.45
CA SER A 40 -13.45 12.11 -11.59
C SER A 40 -12.44 13.26 -11.62
N THR A 41 -12.27 13.92 -12.77
CA THR A 41 -11.41 15.12 -12.90
C THR A 41 -12.00 16.31 -12.15
N LEU A 42 -13.32 16.51 -12.17
CA LEU A 42 -13.98 17.54 -11.35
C LEU A 42 -13.76 17.30 -9.86
N PHE A 43 -13.95 16.07 -9.39
CA PHE A 43 -13.61 15.71 -8.01
C PHE A 43 -12.13 15.91 -7.70
N CYS A 44 -11.22 15.55 -8.61
CA CYS A 44 -9.78 15.78 -8.46
C CYS A 44 -9.47 17.26 -8.22
N ILE A 45 -10.01 18.16 -9.04
CA ILE A 45 -9.81 19.62 -8.90
C ILE A 45 -10.35 20.10 -7.54
N LEU A 46 -11.56 19.67 -7.17
CA LEU A 46 -12.17 20.02 -5.89
C LEU A 46 -11.32 19.52 -4.71
N ILE A 47 -10.85 18.28 -4.76
CA ILE A 47 -10.00 17.66 -3.72
C ILE A 47 -8.68 18.42 -3.58
N LEU A 48 -8.00 18.73 -4.67
CA LEU A 48 -6.76 19.51 -4.65
C LEU A 48 -6.97 20.89 -4.02
N PHE A 49 -8.07 21.56 -4.36
CA PHE A 49 -8.44 22.85 -3.78
C PHE A 49 -8.76 22.75 -2.29
N VAL A 50 -9.57 21.76 -1.88
CA VAL A 50 -9.89 21.52 -0.47
C VAL A 50 -8.63 21.21 0.34
N TRP A 51 -7.73 20.36 -0.17
CA TRP A 51 -6.46 20.07 0.47
C TRP A 51 -5.59 21.31 0.63
N LEU A 52 -5.55 22.19 -0.38
CA LEU A 52 -4.85 23.46 -0.30
C LEU A 52 -5.41 24.36 0.83
N LEU A 53 -6.74 24.49 0.91
CA LEU A 53 -7.40 25.25 1.97
C LEU A 53 -7.09 24.66 3.36
N ILE A 54 -7.22 23.35 3.52
CA ILE A 54 -6.91 22.67 4.80
C ILE A 54 -5.45 22.92 5.18
N TYR A 55 -4.50 22.80 4.24
CA TYR A 55 -3.09 23.07 4.50
C TYR A 55 -2.86 24.53 4.94
N TYR A 56 -3.46 25.48 4.24
CA TYR A 56 -3.38 26.90 4.57
C TYR A 56 -3.93 27.21 5.98
N PHE A 57 -5.11 26.67 6.32
CA PHE A 57 -5.70 26.87 7.64
C PHE A 57 -4.89 26.19 8.75
N THR A 58 -4.39 24.98 8.53
CA THR A 58 -3.55 24.29 9.51
C THR A 58 -2.24 25.03 9.77
N THR A 59 -1.62 25.61 8.74
CA THR A 59 -0.39 26.38 8.89
C THR A 59 -0.58 27.72 9.55
N LYS A 60 -1.68 28.46 9.27
CA LYS A 60 -1.99 29.78 9.85
C LYS A 60 -2.49 29.70 11.29
N LYS A 61 -3.47 28.82 11.57
CA LYS A 61 -4.11 28.76 12.90
C LYS A 61 -3.24 28.09 13.97
N ILE A 62 -2.36 27.17 13.57
CA ILE A 62 -1.49 26.45 14.51
C ILE A 62 -0.19 27.24 14.69
N LYS A 63 -0.23 28.39 15.42
CA LYS A 63 1.00 29.18 15.65
C LYS A 63 1.84 28.60 16.80
N ASN A 64 1.33 28.48 17.99
CA ASN A 64 2.05 27.95 19.16
C ASN A 64 1.15 26.94 19.89
N VAL A 65 1.13 25.69 19.42
CA VAL A 65 0.29 24.66 20.05
C VAL A 65 1.06 23.97 21.17
N SER A 66 0.52 24.03 22.38
CA SER A 66 1.08 23.31 23.52
C SER A 66 1.04 21.79 23.30
N ARG A 67 2.01 21.08 23.87
CA ARG A 67 2.06 19.61 23.81
C ARG A 67 0.72 18.96 24.23
N LYS A 68 0.06 19.53 25.24
CA LYS A 68 -1.25 19.06 25.73
C LYS A 68 -2.32 19.11 24.62
N LYS A 69 -2.42 20.23 23.89
CA LYS A 69 -3.40 20.39 22.79
C LYS A 69 -3.14 19.39 21.64
N ILE A 70 -1.86 19.09 21.35
CA ILE A 70 -1.51 18.08 20.33
C ILE A 70 -1.97 16.70 20.78
N ILE A 71 -1.75 16.32 22.04
CA ILE A 71 -2.18 15.02 22.57
C ILE A 71 -3.70 14.90 22.51
N ILE A 72 -4.43 15.93 22.94
CA ILE A 72 -5.90 15.96 22.88
C ILE A 72 -6.37 15.79 21.42
N PHE A 73 -5.76 16.52 20.48
CA PHE A 73 -6.09 16.38 19.06
C PHE A 73 -5.86 14.94 18.56
N LEU A 74 -4.73 14.31 18.90
CA LEU A 74 -4.44 12.94 18.49
C LEU A 74 -5.44 11.94 19.07
N ILE A 75 -5.76 12.06 20.36
CA ILE A 75 -6.77 11.19 20.99
C ILE A 75 -8.13 11.38 20.29
N SER A 76 -8.57 12.61 20.09
CA SER A 76 -9.84 12.91 19.42
C SER A 76 -9.84 12.37 17.97
N TYR A 77 -8.74 12.53 17.25
CA TYR A 77 -8.60 12.01 15.89
C TYR A 77 -8.75 10.47 15.83
N PHE A 78 -8.01 9.73 16.67
CA PHE A 78 -8.10 8.27 16.70
C PHE A 78 -9.46 7.78 17.22
N LEU A 79 -10.12 8.49 18.12
CA LEU A 79 -11.49 8.18 18.53
C LEU A 79 -12.48 8.35 17.36
N ILE A 80 -12.33 9.41 16.55
CA ILE A 80 -13.15 9.61 15.35
C ILE A 80 -12.88 8.50 14.33
N VAL A 81 -11.61 8.18 14.06
CA VAL A 81 -11.24 7.08 13.14
C VAL A 81 -11.85 5.76 13.61
N LEU A 82 -11.72 5.42 14.89
CA LEU A 82 -12.31 4.22 15.48
C LEU A 82 -13.84 4.21 15.35
N ALA A 83 -14.50 5.35 15.59
CA ALA A 83 -15.96 5.45 15.44
C ALA A 83 -16.39 5.18 13.99
N ILE A 84 -15.66 5.71 13.00
CA ILE A 84 -15.89 5.44 11.57
C ILE A 84 -15.66 3.94 11.27
N GLN A 85 -14.59 3.35 11.75
CA GLN A 85 -14.26 1.94 11.54
C GLN A 85 -15.33 1.02 12.14
N VAL A 86 -15.79 1.29 13.36
CA VAL A 86 -16.89 0.53 13.98
C VAL A 86 -18.21 0.72 13.22
N PHE A 87 -18.50 1.93 12.72
CA PHE A 87 -19.65 2.17 11.88
C PHE A 87 -19.58 1.36 10.58
N ILE A 88 -18.42 1.34 9.91
CA ILE A 88 -18.21 0.53 8.70
C ILE A 88 -18.39 -0.96 8.98
N LEU A 89 -17.86 -1.47 10.09
CA LEU A 89 -18.05 -2.88 10.48
C LEU A 89 -19.54 -3.22 10.66
N LYS A 90 -20.31 -2.34 11.29
CA LYS A 90 -21.76 -2.54 11.48
C LYS A 90 -22.56 -2.51 10.18
N GLN A 91 -22.09 -1.77 9.17
CA GLN A 91 -22.82 -1.58 7.91
C GLN A 91 -22.34 -2.51 6.78
N LEU A 92 -21.06 -2.92 6.79
CA LEU A 92 -20.41 -3.57 5.66
C LEU A 92 -19.60 -4.81 6.05
N SER A 93 -19.88 -5.45 7.21
CA SER A 93 -19.15 -6.67 7.55
C SER A 93 -19.41 -7.76 6.51
N VAL A 94 -18.42 -8.60 6.30
CA VAL A 94 -18.45 -9.71 5.35
C VAL A 94 -18.11 -11.03 6.07
N ASN A 95 -18.72 -12.13 5.65
CA ASN A 95 -18.32 -13.44 6.11
C ASN A 95 -16.92 -13.79 5.56
N PRO A 96 -16.07 -14.42 6.38
CA PRO A 96 -14.77 -14.89 5.92
C PRO A 96 -14.92 -15.84 4.72
N SER A 97 -14.34 -15.44 3.59
CA SER A 97 -14.39 -16.19 2.34
C SER A 97 -13.05 -16.05 1.60
N TRP A 98 -12.84 -16.79 0.51
CA TRP A 98 -11.57 -16.85 -0.25
C TRP A 98 -10.36 -17.05 0.72
N ASP A 99 -9.17 -16.50 0.42
CA ASP A 99 -7.97 -16.63 1.29
C ASP A 99 -8.22 -16.18 2.73
N PHE A 100 -8.99 -15.09 2.92
CA PHE A 100 -9.37 -14.62 4.25
C PHE A 100 -10.13 -15.71 5.02
N GLY A 101 -11.08 -16.37 4.38
CA GLY A 101 -11.85 -17.45 5.00
C GLY A 101 -10.97 -18.65 5.38
N VAL A 102 -10.13 -19.10 4.43
CA VAL A 102 -9.23 -20.25 4.68
C VAL A 102 -8.32 -19.96 5.87
N VAL A 103 -7.66 -18.81 5.91
CA VAL A 103 -6.72 -18.48 6.99
C VAL A 103 -7.46 -18.29 8.32
N PHE A 104 -8.61 -17.59 8.31
CA PHE A 104 -9.38 -17.32 9.52
C PHE A 104 -9.93 -18.59 10.16
N TYR A 105 -10.59 -19.47 9.38
CA TYR A 105 -11.17 -20.70 9.94
C TYR A 105 -10.08 -21.64 10.44
N ASN A 106 -8.96 -21.78 9.72
CA ASN A 106 -7.82 -22.57 10.22
C ASN A 106 -7.26 -22.01 11.54
N ALA A 107 -7.14 -20.69 11.68
CA ALA A 107 -6.67 -20.05 12.91
C ALA A 107 -7.67 -20.23 14.07
N LYS A 108 -8.96 -20.06 13.80
CA LYS A 108 -10.06 -20.27 14.77
C LYS A 108 -10.06 -21.72 15.26
N ASP A 109 -10.08 -22.70 14.35
CA ASP A 109 -10.12 -24.11 14.69
C ASP A 109 -8.87 -24.52 15.48
N PHE A 110 -7.70 -24.03 15.07
CA PHE A 110 -6.45 -24.29 15.81
C PHE A 110 -6.51 -23.76 17.25
N VAL A 111 -7.12 -22.61 17.49
CA VAL A 111 -7.26 -22.06 18.85
C VAL A 111 -8.27 -22.86 19.69
N LEU A 112 -9.36 -23.32 19.07
CA LEU A 112 -10.44 -24.01 19.78
C LEU A 112 -10.18 -25.51 20.00
N THR A 113 -9.50 -26.17 19.06
CA THR A 113 -9.33 -27.63 19.05
C THR A 113 -7.87 -28.10 19.17
N GLY A 114 -6.89 -27.20 19.04
CA GLY A 114 -5.46 -27.53 18.99
C GLY A 114 -4.97 -28.01 17.62
N THR A 115 -5.88 -28.15 16.63
CA THR A 115 -5.56 -28.61 15.27
C THR A 115 -6.16 -27.69 14.22
N ARG A 116 -5.52 -27.60 13.03
CA ARG A 116 -6.09 -26.86 11.91
C ARG A 116 -7.26 -27.64 11.27
N SER A 117 -8.20 -26.91 10.69
CA SER A 117 -9.20 -27.52 9.82
C SER A 117 -8.54 -28.00 8.52
N LEU A 118 -8.62 -29.30 8.25
CA LEU A 118 -8.07 -29.91 7.02
C LEU A 118 -9.16 -30.16 5.97
N TYR A 119 -10.41 -29.83 6.27
CA TYR A 119 -11.57 -30.30 5.49
C TYR A 119 -11.79 -29.59 4.15
N SER A 120 -11.41 -28.30 4.03
CA SER A 120 -11.77 -27.54 2.82
C SER A 120 -10.60 -27.30 1.85
N TYR A 121 -9.37 -27.19 2.36
CA TYR A 121 -8.19 -26.90 1.53
C TYR A 121 -6.91 -27.19 2.32
N PRO A 122 -6.60 -28.46 2.57
CA PRO A 122 -5.52 -28.85 3.46
C PRO A 122 -4.14 -28.37 3.00
N GLU A 123 -3.90 -28.35 1.69
CA GLU A 123 -2.64 -27.95 1.07
C GLU A 123 -2.43 -26.44 0.97
N TYR A 124 -3.38 -25.60 1.38
CA TYR A 124 -3.37 -24.15 1.18
C TYR A 124 -2.07 -23.48 1.63
N PHE A 125 -1.62 -23.73 2.86
CA PHE A 125 -0.40 -23.10 3.37
C PHE A 125 0.89 -23.64 2.75
N GLN A 126 0.84 -24.85 2.17
CA GLN A 126 1.93 -25.37 1.37
C GLN A 126 2.04 -24.62 0.04
N LEU A 127 0.91 -24.37 -0.62
CA LEU A 127 0.84 -23.64 -1.89
C LEU A 127 1.11 -22.14 -1.71
N PHE A 128 0.60 -21.55 -0.62
CA PHE A 128 0.64 -20.12 -0.32
C PHE A 128 1.29 -19.83 1.06
N PRO A 129 2.60 -20.09 1.24
CA PRO A 129 3.28 -19.92 2.53
C PRO A 129 3.32 -18.47 3.02
N ASN A 130 3.11 -17.49 2.14
CA ASN A 130 3.01 -16.09 2.50
C ASN A 130 1.83 -15.74 3.43
N ASN A 131 0.87 -16.65 3.62
CA ASN A 131 -0.25 -16.46 4.53
C ASN A 131 -0.05 -17.10 5.92
N ILE A 132 1.09 -17.75 6.16
CA ILE A 132 1.40 -18.38 7.45
C ILE A 132 1.54 -17.32 8.56
N MET A 133 2.17 -16.18 8.29
CA MET A 133 2.29 -15.11 9.28
C MET A 133 0.90 -14.51 9.64
N LEU A 134 0.00 -14.38 8.68
CA LEU A 134 -1.39 -13.95 8.94
C LEU A 134 -2.11 -14.96 9.85
N PHE A 135 -1.92 -16.26 9.61
CA PHE A 135 -2.46 -17.31 10.49
C PHE A 135 -1.99 -17.14 11.93
N PHE A 136 -0.68 -16.98 12.17
CA PHE A 136 -0.15 -16.81 13.52
C PHE A 136 -0.64 -15.54 14.21
N LEU A 137 -0.74 -14.44 13.49
CA LEU A 137 -1.30 -13.21 14.05
C LEU A 137 -2.76 -13.40 14.46
N LEU A 138 -3.57 -14.06 13.63
CA LEU A 138 -4.96 -14.38 13.97
C LEU A 138 -5.03 -15.32 15.20
N VAL A 139 -4.19 -16.36 15.27
CA VAL A 139 -4.11 -17.26 16.44
C VAL A 139 -3.85 -16.46 17.72
N ILE A 140 -2.88 -15.54 17.69
CA ILE A 140 -2.53 -14.70 18.86
C ILE A 140 -3.74 -13.83 19.27
N PHE A 141 -4.34 -13.10 18.32
CA PHE A 141 -5.44 -12.19 18.64
C PHE A 141 -6.72 -12.92 19.04
N ILE A 142 -7.03 -14.08 18.45
CA ILE A 142 -8.17 -14.92 18.86
C ILE A 142 -7.93 -15.47 20.28
N LYS A 143 -6.73 -15.97 20.60
CA LYS A 143 -6.41 -16.42 21.98
C LYS A 143 -6.57 -15.32 23.01
N ILE A 144 -6.06 -14.11 22.71
CA ILE A 144 -6.24 -12.96 23.58
C ILE A 144 -7.72 -12.59 23.71
N GLY A 145 -8.46 -12.58 22.60
CA GLY A 145 -9.90 -12.27 22.59
C GLY A 145 -10.71 -13.24 23.46
N LEU A 146 -10.42 -14.53 23.40
CA LEU A 146 -11.10 -15.54 24.21
C LEU A 146 -10.90 -15.33 25.72
N ILE A 147 -9.75 -14.79 26.16
CA ILE A 147 -9.55 -14.43 27.58
C ILE A 147 -10.57 -13.37 28.03
N PHE A 148 -11.01 -12.50 27.14
CA PHE A 148 -12.01 -11.46 27.39
C PHE A 148 -13.42 -11.82 26.89
N ASN A 149 -13.68 -13.10 26.57
CA ASN A 149 -14.95 -13.59 26.00
C ASN A 149 -15.37 -12.87 24.69
N ILE A 150 -14.40 -12.46 23.87
CA ILE A 150 -14.62 -11.83 22.56
C ILE A 150 -14.68 -12.91 21.48
N GLU A 151 -15.66 -12.82 20.61
CA GLU A 151 -15.76 -13.72 19.45
C GLU A 151 -14.51 -13.70 18.56
N PRO A 152 -14.11 -14.86 17.98
CA PRO A 152 -12.95 -14.96 17.11
C PRO A 152 -12.93 -13.95 15.96
N LEU A 153 -14.05 -13.71 15.29
CA LEU A 153 -14.12 -12.78 14.16
C LEU A 153 -13.96 -11.33 14.61
N ILE A 154 -14.53 -10.95 15.74
CA ILE A 154 -14.37 -9.63 16.35
C ILE A 154 -12.90 -9.42 16.75
N SER A 155 -12.25 -10.45 17.31
CA SER A 155 -10.80 -10.41 17.63
C SER A 155 -9.95 -10.15 16.38
N GLY A 156 -10.32 -10.74 15.24
CA GLY A 156 -9.70 -10.47 13.95
C GLY A 156 -9.93 -9.03 13.48
N TYR A 157 -11.13 -8.48 13.65
CA TYR A 157 -11.40 -7.06 13.32
C TYR A 157 -10.62 -6.10 14.21
N ILE A 158 -10.49 -6.39 15.50
CA ILE A 158 -9.65 -5.59 16.42
C ILE A 158 -8.19 -5.59 15.95
N MET A 159 -7.66 -6.77 15.60
CA MET A 159 -6.33 -6.88 15.01
C MET A 159 -6.19 -5.99 13.77
N ASN A 160 -7.13 -6.10 12.84
CA ASN A 160 -7.10 -5.37 11.57
C ASN A 160 -7.12 -3.84 11.79
N ILE A 161 -8.00 -3.34 12.66
CA ILE A 161 -8.08 -1.94 13.08
C ILE A 161 -6.74 -1.47 13.67
N LEU A 162 -6.17 -2.23 14.59
CA LEU A 162 -4.89 -1.87 15.23
C LEU A 162 -3.77 -1.70 14.20
N PHE A 163 -3.67 -2.57 13.19
CA PHE A 163 -2.64 -2.45 12.14
C PHE A 163 -2.88 -1.27 11.20
N ILE A 164 -4.15 -0.96 10.87
CA ILE A 164 -4.50 0.23 10.10
C ILE A 164 -4.12 1.49 10.89
N ASP A 165 -4.51 1.59 12.16
CA ASP A 165 -4.24 2.75 13.01
C ASP A 165 -2.76 2.91 13.32
N LEU A 166 -2.02 1.81 13.48
CA LEU A 166 -0.57 1.82 13.59
C LEU A 166 0.10 2.46 12.38
N SER A 167 -0.42 2.20 11.17
CA SER A 167 0.09 2.81 9.96
C SER A 167 -0.11 4.34 9.94
N ILE A 168 -1.27 4.80 10.37
CA ILE A 168 -1.61 6.23 10.49
C ILE A 168 -0.73 6.89 11.56
N PHE A 169 -0.49 6.20 12.67
CA PHE A 169 0.40 6.68 13.74
C PHE A 169 1.85 6.84 13.26
N PHE A 170 2.41 5.84 12.54
CA PHE A 170 3.75 5.97 11.97
C PHE A 170 3.82 7.04 10.88
N LEU A 171 2.76 7.24 10.11
CA LEU A 171 2.66 8.35 9.17
C LEU A 171 2.78 9.71 9.89
N TYR A 172 1.99 9.91 10.97
CA TYR A 172 2.07 11.11 11.79
C TYR A 172 3.48 11.35 12.32
N LEU A 173 4.11 10.33 12.91
CA LEU A 173 5.46 10.42 13.45
C LEU A 173 6.49 10.76 12.35
N THR A 174 6.34 10.17 11.18
CA THR A 174 7.22 10.40 10.03
C THR A 174 7.14 11.84 9.54
N ILE A 175 5.92 12.34 9.31
CA ILE A 175 5.72 13.72 8.84
C ILE A 175 6.21 14.73 9.88
N LYS A 176 5.89 14.50 11.15
CA LYS A 176 6.37 15.35 12.26
C LYS A 176 7.89 15.44 12.30
N ASN A 177 8.60 14.32 12.08
CA ASN A 177 10.05 14.28 12.13
C ASN A 177 10.72 14.86 10.88
N LYS A 178 10.14 14.61 9.70
CA LYS A 178 10.73 15.00 8.41
C LYS A 178 10.36 16.39 7.97
N ILE A 179 9.20 16.89 8.37
CA ILE A 179 8.66 18.18 7.96
C ILE A 179 8.40 19.05 9.19
N ASN A 180 7.25 18.93 9.83
CA ASN A 180 6.88 19.61 11.07
C ASN A 180 5.51 19.13 11.59
N ILE A 181 5.13 19.61 12.78
CA ILE A 181 3.87 19.22 13.44
C ILE A 181 2.61 19.69 12.69
N LYS A 182 2.62 20.85 12.07
CA LYS A 182 1.47 21.39 11.31
C LYS A 182 1.19 20.52 10.09
N SER A 183 2.23 20.16 9.36
CA SER A 183 2.17 19.23 8.24
C SER A 183 1.73 17.83 8.68
N ALA A 184 2.09 17.40 9.90
CA ALA A 184 1.65 16.11 10.43
C ALA A 184 0.15 16.10 10.74
N ILE A 185 -0.39 17.17 11.29
CA ILE A 185 -1.84 17.34 11.50
C ILE A 185 -2.58 17.35 10.16
N PHE A 186 -2.06 18.08 9.15
CA PHE A 186 -2.61 18.05 7.81
C PHE A 186 -2.60 16.62 7.23
N GLY A 187 -1.50 15.89 7.37
CA GLY A 187 -1.39 14.50 6.92
C GLY A 187 -2.46 13.58 7.52
N LEU A 188 -2.75 13.73 8.82
CA LEU A 188 -3.84 12.99 9.47
C LEU A 188 -5.20 13.33 8.85
N ILE A 189 -5.47 14.61 8.56
CA ILE A 189 -6.75 15.00 7.92
C ILE A 189 -6.83 14.42 6.50
N ILE A 190 -5.73 14.40 5.75
CA ILE A 190 -5.69 13.82 4.40
C ILE A 190 -6.02 12.33 4.37
N THR A 191 -5.66 11.56 5.40
CA THR A 191 -6.00 10.13 5.44
C THR A 191 -7.51 9.87 5.43
N LEU A 192 -8.33 10.83 5.92
CA LEU A 192 -9.79 10.70 5.93
C LEU A 192 -10.41 10.76 4.51
N PHE A 193 -9.69 11.25 3.52
CA PHE A 193 -10.14 11.28 2.12
C PHE A 193 -9.93 9.94 1.40
N PHE A 194 -9.12 9.04 1.94
CA PHE A 194 -8.85 7.73 1.36
C PHE A 194 -9.87 6.70 1.87
N LEU A 195 -10.99 6.53 1.15
CA LEU A 195 -12.05 5.57 1.50
C LEU A 195 -11.53 4.15 1.80
N PRO A 196 -10.52 3.61 1.08
CA PRO A 196 -10.03 2.26 1.33
C PRO A 196 -9.49 2.04 2.74
N ILE A 197 -8.94 3.05 3.41
CA ILE A 197 -8.48 2.94 4.81
C ILE A 197 -9.61 2.46 5.73
N PHE A 198 -10.84 2.88 5.44
CA PHE A 198 -12.03 2.50 6.21
C PHE A 198 -12.71 1.25 5.63
N LEU A 199 -12.84 1.17 4.30
CA LEU A 199 -13.52 0.05 3.64
C LEU A 199 -12.80 -1.29 3.80
N TYR A 200 -11.49 -1.26 4.06
CA TYR A 200 -10.73 -2.47 4.43
C TYR A 200 -10.91 -2.90 5.88
N THR A 201 -11.60 -2.15 6.72
CA THR A 201 -11.79 -2.53 8.14
C THR A 201 -12.41 -3.93 8.31
N PRO A 202 -13.47 -4.34 7.57
CA PRO A 202 -14.03 -5.69 7.68
C PRO A 202 -13.24 -6.76 6.89
N ILE A 203 -12.17 -6.41 6.19
CA ILE A 203 -11.42 -7.31 5.31
C ILE A 203 -10.07 -7.65 5.97
N ILE A 204 -10.01 -8.77 6.68
CA ILE A 204 -8.80 -9.20 7.37
C ILE A 204 -7.87 -9.91 6.39
N TYR A 205 -6.79 -9.25 5.98
CA TYR A 205 -5.83 -9.83 5.05
C TYR A 205 -4.44 -9.19 5.17
N SER A 206 -3.45 -9.79 4.51
CA SER A 206 -2.07 -9.29 4.51
C SER A 206 -1.93 -7.85 3.96
N ASP A 207 -2.89 -7.39 3.14
CA ASP A 207 -2.91 -6.02 2.60
C ASP A 207 -3.01 -4.97 3.72
N THR A 208 -3.89 -5.18 4.69
CA THR A 208 -4.08 -4.28 5.85
C THR A 208 -2.98 -4.44 6.89
N LEU A 209 -2.60 -5.69 7.19
CA LEU A 209 -1.57 -5.95 8.18
C LEU A 209 -0.17 -5.46 7.75
N SER A 210 0.09 -5.36 6.45
CA SER A 210 1.34 -4.81 5.93
C SER A 210 1.32 -3.29 5.73
N LEU A 211 0.18 -2.60 5.95
CA LEU A 211 0.00 -1.18 5.68
C LEU A 211 1.02 -0.29 6.42
N PHE A 212 1.42 -0.69 7.63
CA PHE A 212 2.39 0.08 8.43
C PHE A 212 3.84 -0.12 7.99
N ILE A 213 4.19 -1.20 7.29
CA ILE A 213 5.58 -1.57 6.98
C ILE A 213 6.29 -0.53 6.09
N PRO A 214 5.73 -0.08 4.93
CA PRO A 214 6.39 0.92 4.12
C PRO A 214 6.66 2.22 4.86
N ILE A 215 5.70 2.71 5.63
CA ILE A 215 5.88 3.97 6.38
C ILE A 215 6.79 3.79 7.60
N LEU A 216 6.85 2.60 8.20
CA LEU A 216 7.80 2.26 9.26
C LEU A 216 9.25 2.36 8.75
N PHE A 217 9.56 1.86 7.55
CA PHE A 217 10.88 2.03 6.95
C PHE A 217 11.25 3.50 6.81
N VAL A 218 10.33 4.34 6.34
CA VAL A 218 10.55 5.78 6.23
C VAL A 218 10.77 6.42 7.60
N TYR A 219 9.98 6.02 8.60
CA TYR A 219 10.13 6.49 9.98
C TYR A 219 11.50 6.12 10.54
N LEU A 220 11.90 4.85 10.46
CA LEU A 220 13.20 4.38 10.95
C LEU A 220 14.35 5.08 10.23
N TYR A 221 14.29 5.20 8.91
CA TYR A 221 15.27 5.96 8.14
C TYR A 221 15.35 7.43 8.58
N SER A 222 14.22 8.03 8.96
CA SER A 222 14.17 9.39 9.48
C SER A 222 14.89 9.60 10.81
N LYS A 223 15.16 8.51 11.55
CA LYS A 223 15.79 8.53 12.87
C LYS A 223 17.30 8.30 12.83
N ILE A 224 17.87 7.89 11.69
CA ILE A 224 19.30 7.67 11.55
C ILE A 224 20.06 8.99 11.75
N GLN A 225 21.10 8.97 12.59
CA GLN A 225 21.94 10.12 12.89
C GLN A 225 23.39 9.85 12.47
N LYS A 226 24.07 10.89 11.97
CA LYS A 226 25.44 10.73 11.42
C LYS A 226 26.46 10.29 12.49
N ASN A 227 26.33 10.76 13.73
CA ASN A 227 27.36 10.60 14.77
C ASN A 227 26.91 9.76 15.98
N ASP A 228 25.73 9.13 15.95
CA ASP A 228 25.23 8.31 17.05
C ASP A 228 25.13 6.82 16.65
N ASN A 229 26.26 6.11 16.82
CA ASN A 229 26.34 4.70 16.42
C ASN A 229 25.45 3.80 17.29
N LYS A 230 25.37 4.04 18.59
CA LYS A 230 24.54 3.20 19.50
C LYS A 230 23.08 3.26 19.10
N ARG A 231 22.58 4.46 18.84
CA ARG A 231 21.22 4.65 18.34
C ARG A 231 21.01 4.03 16.96
N ASN A 232 21.99 4.16 16.07
CA ASN A 232 21.87 3.58 14.73
C ASN A 232 21.83 2.05 14.77
N ILE A 233 22.60 1.39 15.64
CA ILE A 233 22.50 -0.08 15.83
C ILE A 233 21.07 -0.49 16.18
N ILE A 234 20.42 0.21 17.13
CA ILE A 234 19.03 -0.07 17.52
C ILE A 234 18.07 0.15 16.34
N ILE A 235 18.27 1.23 15.56
CA ILE A 235 17.44 1.51 14.39
C ILE A 235 17.59 0.40 13.34
N PHE A 236 18.82 -0.04 13.05
CA PHE A 236 19.07 -1.10 12.07
C PHE A 236 18.63 -2.50 12.56
N LEU A 237 18.61 -2.74 13.87
CA LEU A 237 17.93 -3.91 14.46
C LEU A 237 16.43 -3.89 14.09
N PHE A 238 15.73 -2.78 14.33
CA PHE A 238 14.32 -2.65 13.95
C PHE A 238 14.09 -2.68 12.44
N ILE A 239 15.02 -2.20 11.62
CA ILE A 239 14.97 -2.35 10.16
C ILE A 239 15.04 -3.85 9.79
N GLY A 240 15.91 -4.64 10.43
CA GLY A 240 16.00 -6.09 10.20
C GLY A 240 14.71 -6.82 10.55
N ILE A 241 14.09 -6.49 11.69
CA ILE A 241 12.78 -7.04 12.08
C ILE A 241 11.69 -6.60 11.09
N ALA A 242 11.69 -5.34 10.66
CA ALA A 242 10.71 -4.83 9.67
C ALA A 242 10.88 -5.51 8.30
N LEU A 243 12.11 -5.86 7.90
CA LEU A 243 12.39 -6.67 6.70
C LEU A 243 11.74 -8.04 6.80
N PHE A 244 11.90 -8.72 7.93
CA PHE A 244 11.29 -10.02 8.19
C PHE A 244 9.76 -9.92 8.14
N LEU A 245 9.15 -9.00 8.88
CA LEU A 245 7.69 -8.81 8.86
C LEU A 245 7.18 -8.43 7.47
N GLY A 246 7.91 -7.57 6.75
CA GLY A 246 7.55 -7.16 5.39
C GLY A 246 7.58 -8.32 4.40
N LYS A 247 8.58 -9.21 4.49
CA LYS A 247 8.67 -10.41 3.66
C LYS A 247 7.54 -11.39 3.97
N GLU A 248 7.29 -11.65 5.26
CA GLU A 248 6.29 -12.63 5.68
C GLU A 248 4.84 -12.16 5.50
N LEU A 249 4.55 -10.86 5.66
CA LEU A 249 3.20 -10.32 5.44
C LEU A 249 2.96 -9.98 3.96
N LYS A 250 3.90 -9.26 3.33
CA LYS A 250 3.74 -8.83 1.93
C LYS A 250 5.06 -8.32 1.36
N ILE A 251 5.68 -9.13 0.53
CA ILE A 251 7.02 -8.85 -0.03
C ILE A 251 7.10 -7.50 -0.78
N THR A 252 6.02 -7.05 -1.40
CA THR A 252 5.98 -5.76 -2.09
C THR A 252 6.26 -4.57 -1.16
N SER A 253 6.00 -4.70 0.15
CA SER A 253 6.33 -3.67 1.14
C SER A 253 7.83 -3.40 1.28
N LEU A 254 8.69 -4.29 0.74
CA LEU A 254 10.15 -4.12 0.76
C LEU A 254 10.68 -3.23 -0.38
N ILE A 255 9.87 -2.89 -1.39
CA ILE A 255 10.32 -2.04 -2.50
C ILE A 255 10.82 -0.68 -2.00
N ILE A 256 10.17 -0.11 -0.99
CA ILE A 256 10.64 1.14 -0.38
C ILE A 256 11.95 0.99 0.37
N PHE A 257 12.23 -0.16 0.98
CA PHE A 257 13.51 -0.44 1.62
C PHE A 257 14.64 -0.42 0.59
N VAL A 258 14.44 -1.01 -0.59
CA VAL A 258 15.41 -0.96 -1.70
C VAL A 258 15.68 0.49 -2.12
N ALA A 259 14.62 1.29 -2.30
CA ALA A 259 14.76 2.70 -2.66
C ALA A 259 15.50 3.52 -1.58
N ILE A 260 15.20 3.27 -0.30
CA ILE A 260 15.91 3.90 0.84
C ILE A 260 17.38 3.47 0.86
N THR A 261 17.68 2.20 0.64
CA THR A 261 19.05 1.67 0.62
C THR A 261 19.88 2.31 -0.49
N ILE A 262 19.33 2.40 -1.70
CA ILE A 262 19.97 3.10 -2.82
C ILE A 262 20.28 4.57 -2.42
N LYS A 263 19.30 5.28 -1.85
CA LYS A 263 19.49 6.66 -1.40
C LYS A 263 20.52 6.79 -0.28
N TYR A 264 20.50 5.85 0.67
CA TYR A 264 21.42 5.83 1.81
C TYR A 264 22.87 5.64 1.38
N LEU A 265 23.10 4.77 0.39
CA LEU A 265 24.43 4.51 -0.15
C LEU A 265 24.96 5.66 -1.04
N ILE A 266 24.09 6.24 -1.88
CA ILE A 266 24.48 7.32 -2.80
C ILE A 266 24.85 8.63 -2.06
N ASN A 267 24.22 8.89 -0.92
CA ASN A 267 24.37 10.17 -0.19
C ASN A 267 25.73 10.35 0.51
N HIS A 268 26.67 9.52 0.36
CA HIS A 268 28.04 9.43 0.88
C HIS A 268 28.31 7.97 1.25
N PHE A 269 29.00 7.26 0.36
CA PHE A 269 29.42 5.89 0.66
C PHE A 269 30.48 5.95 1.78
N GLU A 270 30.09 5.52 2.96
CA GLU A 270 30.97 5.28 4.09
C GLU A 270 30.89 3.79 4.43
N ILE A 271 32.03 3.14 4.61
CA ILE A 271 32.11 1.71 4.93
C ILE A 271 31.22 1.34 6.15
N LYS A 272 31.11 2.28 7.09
CA LYS A 272 30.27 2.16 8.29
C LYS A 272 28.78 2.00 7.97
N LYS A 273 28.29 2.69 6.95
CA LYS A 273 26.90 2.59 6.49
C LYS A 273 26.61 1.22 5.89
N PHE A 274 27.58 0.67 5.19
CA PHE A 274 27.49 -0.68 4.66
C PHE A 274 27.39 -1.72 5.79
N PHE A 275 28.20 -1.60 6.84
CA PHE A 275 28.11 -2.50 8.00
C PHE A 275 26.74 -2.45 8.69
N PHE A 276 26.13 -1.28 8.83
CA PHE A 276 24.78 -1.18 9.38
C PHE A 276 23.74 -1.91 8.51
N LEU A 277 23.83 -1.79 7.20
CA LEU A 277 22.94 -2.52 6.28
C LEU A 277 23.16 -4.05 6.39
N VAL A 278 24.40 -4.50 6.40
CA VAL A 278 24.75 -5.92 6.61
C VAL A 278 24.18 -6.40 7.94
N PHE A 279 24.31 -5.62 9.02
CA PHE A 279 23.74 -5.95 10.32
C PHE A 279 22.21 -6.12 10.24
N SER A 280 21.48 -5.23 9.57
CA SER A 280 20.04 -5.38 9.41
C SER A 280 19.65 -6.63 8.59
N ILE A 281 20.43 -7.00 7.58
CA ILE A 281 20.24 -8.22 6.81
C ILE A 281 20.51 -9.46 7.68
N LEU A 282 21.54 -9.44 8.53
CA LEU A 282 21.80 -10.54 9.47
C LEU A 282 20.65 -10.74 10.45
N ILE A 283 20.10 -9.68 11.01
CA ILE A 283 18.91 -9.75 11.89
C ILE A 283 17.72 -10.34 11.12
N PHE A 284 17.49 -9.88 9.88
CA PHE A 284 16.45 -10.44 9.01
C PHE A 284 16.63 -11.95 8.83
N LEU A 285 17.85 -12.41 8.51
CA LEU A 285 18.16 -13.84 8.31
C LEU A 285 17.96 -14.65 9.60
N ILE A 286 18.37 -14.12 10.75
CA ILE A 286 18.14 -14.76 12.06
C ILE A 286 16.65 -14.95 12.32
N CYS A 287 15.84 -13.89 12.12
CA CYS A 287 14.39 -13.99 12.28
C CYS A 287 13.76 -15.00 11.31
N GLU A 288 14.20 -14.99 10.05
CA GLU A 288 13.73 -15.91 9.00
C GLU A 288 14.03 -17.37 9.32
N ILE A 289 15.26 -17.67 9.71
CA ILE A 289 15.70 -19.03 10.08
C ILE A 289 14.94 -19.49 11.33
N SER A 290 14.85 -18.63 12.35
CA SER A 290 14.13 -18.96 13.60
C SER A 290 12.65 -19.25 13.34
N PHE A 291 12.00 -18.46 12.48
CA PHE A 291 10.60 -18.64 12.12
C PHE A 291 10.38 -19.92 11.31
N LYS A 292 11.26 -20.23 10.37
CA LYS A 292 11.21 -21.48 9.60
C LYS A 292 11.39 -22.70 10.49
N ASN A 293 12.37 -22.69 11.39
CA ASN A 293 12.60 -23.77 12.33
C ASN A 293 11.39 -23.94 13.26
N PHE A 294 10.83 -22.85 13.78
CA PHE A 294 9.61 -22.88 14.58
C PHE A 294 8.44 -23.55 13.84
N ILE A 295 8.27 -23.29 12.55
CA ILE A 295 7.21 -23.91 11.74
C ILE A 295 7.48 -25.40 11.52
N VAL A 296 8.72 -25.79 11.24
CA VAL A 296 9.11 -27.19 10.95
C VAL A 296 9.05 -28.07 12.21
N ASP A 297 9.52 -27.55 13.34
CA ASP A 297 9.59 -28.28 14.59
C ASP A 297 8.21 -28.53 15.22
N ASN A 298 7.24 -27.67 14.93
CA ASN A 298 5.89 -27.80 15.47
C ASN A 298 4.95 -28.53 14.49
N LYS A 299 4.99 -29.85 14.52
CA LYS A 299 4.18 -30.77 13.68
C LYS A 299 2.67 -30.54 13.80
N GLN A 300 2.18 -29.98 14.91
CA GLN A 300 0.76 -29.68 15.14
C GLN A 300 0.19 -28.69 14.12
N PHE A 301 1.03 -27.84 13.47
CA PHE A 301 0.56 -26.92 12.45
C PHE A 301 0.25 -27.57 11.11
N GLN A 302 0.85 -28.71 10.80
CA GLN A 302 0.63 -29.49 9.57
C GLN A 302 0.67 -28.64 8.30
N PHE A 303 1.62 -27.67 8.20
CA PHE A 303 1.73 -26.81 7.02
C PHE A 303 2.35 -27.52 5.81
N LYS A 304 3.08 -28.62 6.03
CA LYS A 304 3.64 -29.44 4.95
C LYS A 304 2.73 -30.63 4.69
N ILE A 305 2.35 -30.81 3.42
CA ILE A 305 1.57 -31.95 2.95
C ILE A 305 2.37 -32.60 1.81
N GLU A 306 2.59 -33.91 1.90
CA GLU A 306 3.30 -34.65 0.88
C GLU A 306 2.59 -34.57 -0.48
N GLY A 307 3.37 -34.50 -1.55
CA GLY A 307 2.84 -34.40 -2.92
C GLY A 307 2.55 -33.00 -3.42
N TYR A 308 2.70 -31.96 -2.57
CA TYR A 308 2.48 -30.56 -3.00
C TYR A 308 3.74 -29.72 -2.81
N GLU A 309 4.05 -28.91 -3.81
CA GLU A 309 5.07 -27.86 -3.75
C GLU A 309 4.44 -26.47 -3.80
N ASN A 310 5.14 -25.46 -3.23
CA ASN A 310 4.63 -24.10 -3.29
C ASN A 310 4.59 -23.58 -4.73
N ILE A 311 3.55 -22.80 -5.03
CA ILE A 311 3.38 -22.13 -6.32
C ILE A 311 4.62 -21.26 -6.61
N PRO A 312 5.30 -21.48 -7.76
CA PRO A 312 6.50 -20.72 -8.10
C PRO A 312 6.20 -19.27 -8.45
N VAL A 313 7.16 -18.38 -8.19
CA VAL A 313 7.05 -16.93 -8.48
C VAL A 313 6.70 -16.67 -9.97
N THR A 314 7.15 -17.49 -10.87
CA THR A 314 6.86 -17.41 -12.32
C THR A 314 5.38 -17.53 -12.65
N HIS A 315 4.58 -18.17 -11.78
CA HIS A 315 3.13 -18.23 -11.91
C HIS A 315 2.49 -16.84 -11.92
N TRP A 316 2.88 -15.97 -10.95
CA TRP A 316 2.35 -14.62 -10.85
C TRP A 316 2.78 -13.73 -12.02
N ILE A 317 3.94 -14.01 -12.63
CA ILE A 317 4.44 -13.32 -13.81
C ILE A 317 3.65 -13.77 -15.04
N MET A 318 3.44 -15.09 -15.22
CA MET A 318 2.63 -15.65 -16.31
C MET A 318 1.19 -15.13 -16.24
N MET A 319 0.55 -15.22 -15.07
CA MET A 319 -0.79 -14.71 -14.83
C MET A 319 -0.88 -13.20 -15.05
N GLY A 320 0.22 -12.47 -14.84
CA GLY A 320 0.33 -11.03 -15.09
C GLY A 320 0.18 -10.66 -16.57
N VAL A 321 0.19 -11.63 -17.50
CA VAL A 321 -0.12 -11.45 -18.92
C VAL A 321 -1.28 -12.37 -19.28
N GLU A 322 -2.45 -11.79 -19.52
CA GLU A 322 -3.68 -12.52 -19.81
C GLU A 322 -3.61 -13.24 -21.16
N ASP A 323 -4.17 -14.44 -21.24
CA ASP A 323 -4.35 -15.16 -22.50
C ASP A 323 -5.52 -14.53 -23.28
N ILE A 324 -5.22 -13.99 -24.46
CA ILE A 324 -6.19 -13.29 -25.32
C ILE A 324 -7.34 -14.21 -25.75
N ASP A 325 -7.04 -15.50 -25.90
CA ASP A 325 -7.99 -16.48 -26.42
C ASP A 325 -8.95 -17.03 -25.35
N SER A 326 -8.66 -16.80 -24.08
CA SER A 326 -9.46 -17.31 -22.95
C SER A 326 -10.64 -16.42 -22.54
N ASP A 327 -10.78 -15.24 -23.13
CA ASP A 327 -11.68 -14.21 -22.64
C ASP A 327 -13.02 -14.18 -23.39
N ASN A 328 -13.97 -15.00 -22.95
CA ASN A 328 -15.36 -14.95 -23.37
C ASN A 328 -16.17 -13.86 -22.65
N THR A 329 -15.55 -13.06 -21.78
CA THR A 329 -16.22 -12.00 -21.04
C THR A 329 -15.89 -10.62 -21.63
N ASN A 330 -16.88 -9.75 -21.73
CA ASN A 330 -16.70 -8.35 -22.18
C ASN A 330 -15.85 -7.50 -21.22
N ARG A 331 -15.30 -8.10 -20.15
CA ARG A 331 -14.58 -7.41 -19.08
C ARG A 331 -13.23 -8.08 -18.81
N LYS A 332 -12.19 -7.51 -19.41
CA LYS A 332 -10.81 -8.02 -19.29
C LYS A 332 -10.20 -7.68 -17.94
N SER A 333 -9.62 -8.68 -17.27
CA SER A 333 -8.95 -8.52 -15.98
C SER A 333 -7.54 -7.91 -16.05
N TYR A 334 -7.01 -7.78 -17.26
CA TYR A 334 -5.65 -7.27 -17.55
C TYR A 334 -4.55 -7.93 -16.71
N GLY A 335 -4.55 -9.26 -16.64
CA GLY A 335 -3.57 -10.03 -15.88
C GLY A 335 -3.92 -10.18 -14.40
N GLY A 336 -5.19 -10.14 -14.03
CA GLY A 336 -5.67 -10.52 -12.72
C GLY A 336 -5.71 -12.05 -12.54
N TYR A 337 -6.00 -12.49 -11.31
CA TYR A 337 -6.15 -13.92 -11.01
C TYR A 337 -7.16 -14.60 -11.94
N ASN A 338 -6.78 -15.73 -12.49
CA ASN A 338 -7.67 -16.62 -13.20
C ASN A 338 -7.41 -18.09 -12.80
N GLU A 339 -8.48 -18.86 -12.71
CA GLU A 339 -8.47 -20.26 -12.26
C GLU A 339 -7.72 -21.16 -13.25
N LYS A 340 -7.85 -20.91 -14.55
CA LYS A 340 -7.19 -21.71 -15.60
C LYS A 340 -5.67 -21.72 -15.43
N ASP A 341 -5.06 -20.56 -15.24
CA ASP A 341 -3.61 -20.43 -15.02
C ASP A 341 -3.17 -21.09 -13.70
N TYR A 342 -4.01 -21.00 -12.67
CA TYR A 342 -3.74 -21.64 -11.40
C TYR A 342 -3.72 -23.17 -11.54
N GLU A 343 -4.76 -23.76 -12.11
CA GLU A 343 -4.85 -25.20 -12.33
C GLU A 343 -3.75 -25.73 -13.25
N LEU A 344 -3.42 -24.99 -14.32
CA LEU A 344 -2.29 -25.32 -15.19
C LEU A 344 -0.96 -25.36 -14.43
N THR A 345 -0.69 -24.37 -13.61
CA THR A 345 0.56 -24.36 -12.81
C THR A 345 0.58 -25.50 -11.78
N LYS A 346 -0.57 -25.77 -11.13
CA LYS A 346 -0.71 -26.80 -10.09
C LYS A 346 -0.61 -28.23 -10.66
N SER A 347 -0.93 -28.43 -11.93
CA SER A 347 -0.90 -29.77 -12.58
C SER A 347 0.50 -30.34 -12.77
N TYR A 348 1.56 -29.54 -12.63
CA TYR A 348 2.95 -30.01 -12.75
C TYR A 348 3.44 -30.65 -11.45
N HIS A 349 4.13 -31.80 -11.58
CA HIS A 349 4.62 -32.58 -10.43
C HIS A 349 5.78 -31.90 -9.71
N THR A 350 6.61 -31.14 -10.42
CA THR A 350 7.75 -30.44 -9.84
C THR A 350 7.67 -28.94 -10.06
N LYS A 351 8.16 -28.20 -9.06
CA LYS A 351 8.27 -26.74 -9.14
C LYS A 351 9.08 -26.27 -10.35
N LYS A 352 10.12 -27.04 -10.73
CA LYS A 352 11.00 -26.71 -11.86
C LYS A 352 10.23 -26.80 -13.19
N GLU A 353 9.44 -27.85 -13.39
CA GLU A 353 8.59 -28.01 -14.59
C GLU A 353 7.56 -26.90 -14.67
N ALA A 354 6.85 -26.60 -13.57
CA ALA A 354 5.92 -25.49 -13.48
C ALA A 354 6.59 -24.15 -13.83
N MET A 355 7.82 -23.89 -13.34
CA MET A 355 8.56 -22.65 -13.66
C MET A 355 8.87 -22.54 -15.17
N ILE A 356 9.33 -23.63 -15.79
CA ILE A 356 9.65 -23.66 -17.24
C ILE A 356 8.39 -23.42 -18.06
N PHE A 357 7.30 -24.11 -17.72
CA PHE A 357 6.01 -23.91 -18.38
C PHE A 357 5.55 -22.45 -18.28
N ASN A 358 5.53 -21.89 -17.08
CA ASN A 358 5.05 -20.52 -16.84
C ASN A 358 5.85 -19.47 -17.62
N ILE A 359 7.19 -19.64 -17.72
CA ILE A 359 8.04 -18.73 -18.51
C ILE A 359 7.72 -18.87 -20.00
N ASN A 360 7.59 -20.09 -20.50
CA ASN A 360 7.28 -20.34 -21.91
C ASN A 360 5.90 -19.77 -22.28
N GLU A 361 4.91 -20.00 -21.44
CA GLU A 361 3.56 -19.48 -21.65
C GLU A 361 3.50 -17.95 -21.63
N TYR A 362 4.20 -17.31 -20.67
CA TYR A 362 4.38 -15.86 -20.66
C TYR A 362 4.95 -15.35 -22.01
N MET A 363 6.03 -15.97 -22.48
CA MET A 363 6.65 -15.58 -23.76
C MET A 363 5.74 -15.81 -24.96
N ASN A 364 4.96 -16.88 -24.97
CA ASN A 364 3.98 -17.17 -26.01
C ASN A 364 2.89 -16.11 -26.07
N ARG A 365 2.33 -15.72 -24.92
CA ARG A 365 1.32 -14.65 -24.80
C ARG A 365 1.85 -13.30 -25.29
N VAL A 366 3.06 -12.93 -24.88
CA VAL A 366 3.72 -11.70 -25.35
C VAL A 366 3.94 -11.73 -26.87
N LYS A 367 4.39 -12.87 -27.43
CA LYS A 367 4.57 -13.05 -28.90
C LYS A 367 3.25 -12.92 -29.65
N LYS A 368 2.16 -13.53 -29.15
CA LYS A 368 0.82 -13.43 -29.76
C LYS A 368 0.32 -11.97 -29.80
N MET A 369 0.60 -11.19 -28.76
CA MET A 369 0.23 -9.77 -28.72
C MET A 369 1.05 -8.91 -29.69
N GLY A 370 2.26 -9.31 -29.98
CA GLY A 370 3.25 -8.48 -30.67
C GLY A 370 3.66 -7.25 -29.85
N ILE A 371 4.66 -6.51 -30.30
CA ILE A 371 5.25 -5.40 -29.53
C ILE A 371 4.21 -4.32 -29.20
N LEU A 372 3.46 -3.86 -30.20
CA LEU A 372 2.46 -2.79 -30.00
C LEU A 372 1.27 -3.24 -29.13
N GLY A 373 0.83 -4.50 -29.33
CA GLY A 373 -0.24 -5.09 -28.51
C GLY A 373 0.18 -5.21 -27.05
N TYR A 374 1.40 -5.69 -26.80
CA TYR A 374 1.93 -5.79 -25.44
C TYR A 374 2.10 -4.43 -24.77
N LEU A 375 2.60 -3.42 -25.48
CA LEU A 375 2.69 -2.04 -24.92
C LEU A 375 1.31 -1.49 -24.55
N LYS A 376 0.29 -1.65 -25.41
CA LYS A 376 -1.10 -1.26 -25.09
C LYS A 376 -1.62 -2.02 -23.86
N TYR A 377 -1.32 -3.31 -23.76
CA TYR A 377 -1.68 -4.12 -22.61
C TYR A 377 -1.06 -3.60 -21.30
N LEU A 378 0.24 -3.29 -21.31
CA LEU A 378 0.94 -2.73 -20.14
C LEU A 378 0.37 -1.38 -19.70
N ILE A 379 0.00 -0.51 -20.65
CA ILE A 379 -0.63 0.78 -20.37
C ILE A 379 -1.99 0.58 -19.68
N ARG A 380 -2.84 -0.31 -20.20
CA ARG A 380 -4.14 -0.65 -19.61
C ARG A 380 -3.97 -1.19 -18.18
N LYS A 381 -3.00 -2.09 -18.00
CA LYS A 381 -2.64 -2.64 -16.70
C LYS A 381 -2.21 -1.56 -15.71
N ALA A 382 -1.37 -0.62 -16.14
CA ALA A 382 -0.95 0.50 -15.32
C ALA A 382 -2.15 1.40 -14.92
N VAL A 383 -3.03 1.74 -15.89
CA VAL A 383 -4.25 2.51 -15.59
C VAL A 383 -5.08 1.79 -14.53
N ASN A 384 -5.36 0.49 -14.70
CA ASN A 384 -6.15 -0.29 -13.75
C ASN A 384 -5.57 -0.24 -12.32
N ILE A 385 -4.26 -0.38 -12.15
CA ILE A 385 -3.61 -0.36 -10.83
C ILE A 385 -3.64 1.03 -10.18
N TRP A 386 -3.28 2.08 -10.94
CA TRP A 386 -2.98 3.38 -10.36
C TRP A 386 -4.18 4.33 -10.28
N THR A 387 -5.26 4.05 -11.00
CA THR A 387 -6.44 4.92 -11.00
C THR A 387 -7.66 4.33 -10.28
N ASP A 388 -7.61 3.07 -9.83
CA ASP A 388 -8.63 2.50 -8.95
C ASP A 388 -8.49 3.07 -7.53
N GLY A 389 -9.28 4.08 -7.24
CA GLY A 389 -9.28 4.75 -5.93
C GLY A 389 -9.87 3.92 -4.77
N TYR A 390 -10.55 2.82 -5.06
CA TYR A 390 -10.99 1.86 -4.05
C TYR A 390 -9.93 0.85 -3.66
N TYR A 391 -8.86 0.73 -4.45
CA TYR A 391 -7.84 -0.30 -4.23
C TYR A 391 -8.46 -1.69 -4.03
N TYR A 392 -9.47 -2.01 -4.84
CA TYR A 392 -10.16 -3.29 -4.83
C TYR A 392 -11.01 -3.59 -3.56
N SER A 393 -11.14 -2.68 -2.61
CA SER A 393 -11.91 -2.91 -1.37
C SER A 393 -13.39 -3.12 -1.64
N ASN A 394 -13.99 -2.35 -2.55
CA ASN A 394 -15.38 -2.48 -2.96
C ASN A 394 -15.70 -3.90 -3.48
N ILE A 395 -14.83 -4.52 -4.27
CA ILE A 395 -14.99 -5.87 -4.78
C ILE A 395 -14.93 -6.93 -3.66
N LYS A 396 -14.05 -6.69 -2.67
CA LYS A 396 -13.95 -7.57 -1.51
C LYS A 396 -15.19 -7.50 -0.62
N LEU A 397 -15.80 -6.33 -0.48
CA LEU A 397 -17.03 -6.14 0.29
C LEU A 397 -18.25 -6.78 -0.36
N LEU A 398 -18.24 -6.99 -1.69
CA LEU A 398 -19.31 -7.73 -2.40
C LEU A 398 -19.23 -9.24 -2.20
N ARG A 399 -18.16 -9.77 -1.59
CA ARG A 399 -18.01 -11.20 -1.34
C ARG A 399 -18.67 -11.57 -0.01
N GLN A 400 -19.79 -12.27 -0.05
CA GLN A 400 -20.54 -12.74 1.12
C GLN A 400 -20.85 -11.62 2.16
N PRO A 401 -21.49 -10.50 1.74
CA PRO A 401 -21.84 -9.41 2.64
C PRO A 401 -22.92 -9.85 3.64
N ASN A 402 -22.77 -9.43 4.92
CA ASN A 402 -23.73 -9.73 5.99
C ASN A 402 -24.91 -8.78 6.03
N HIS A 403 -24.76 -7.54 5.55
CA HIS A 403 -25.71 -6.44 5.71
C HIS A 403 -26.04 -5.79 4.37
N GLN A 404 -26.66 -6.54 3.44
CA GLN A 404 -27.07 -6.03 2.13
C GLN A 404 -28.22 -5.01 2.20
N ASP A 405 -28.97 -5.00 3.29
CA ASP A 405 -30.05 -4.08 3.64
C ASP A 405 -29.55 -2.77 4.28
N SER A 406 -28.25 -2.66 4.60
CA SER A 406 -27.71 -1.47 5.25
C SER A 406 -27.69 -0.26 4.32
N LEU A 407 -27.85 0.94 4.91
CA LEU A 407 -27.85 2.20 4.18
C LEU A 407 -26.53 2.42 3.41
N LEU A 408 -25.40 2.07 4.01
CA LEU A 408 -24.08 2.26 3.38
C LEU A 408 -23.87 1.27 2.23
N TYR A 409 -24.36 0.01 2.36
CA TYR A 409 -24.34 -0.94 1.27
C TYR A 409 -25.20 -0.47 0.09
N TYR A 410 -26.39 0.08 0.36
CA TYR A 410 -27.25 0.66 -0.65
C TYR A 410 -26.53 1.78 -1.44
N PHE A 411 -25.85 2.69 -0.75
CA PHE A 411 -25.15 3.79 -1.41
C PHE A 411 -23.90 3.35 -2.17
N LEU A 412 -23.18 2.34 -1.71
CA LEU A 412 -21.95 1.87 -2.33
C LEU A 412 -22.17 0.93 -3.51
N PHE A 413 -23.30 0.18 -3.55
CA PHE A 413 -23.46 -0.95 -4.46
C PHE A 413 -24.79 -1.00 -5.21
N ILE A 414 -25.85 -0.36 -4.74
CA ILE A 414 -27.21 -0.50 -5.29
C ILE A 414 -27.66 0.78 -6.01
N ASN A 415 -27.58 1.92 -5.34
CA ASN A 415 -28.09 3.17 -5.93
C ASN A 415 -27.15 3.67 -7.03
N PRO A 416 -27.59 3.75 -8.32
CA PRO A 416 -26.69 4.05 -9.43
C PRO A 416 -26.08 5.45 -9.36
N VAL A 417 -26.80 6.43 -8.77
CA VAL A 417 -26.30 7.81 -8.65
C VAL A 417 -25.16 7.88 -7.64
N THR A 418 -25.38 7.32 -6.43
CA THR A 418 -24.35 7.35 -5.38
C THR A 418 -23.16 6.46 -5.72
N VAL A 419 -23.37 5.29 -6.33
CA VAL A 419 -22.32 4.43 -6.86
C VAL A 419 -21.43 5.21 -7.84
N THR A 420 -22.06 5.91 -8.82
CA THR A 420 -21.33 6.71 -9.80
C THR A 420 -20.53 7.85 -9.13
N LEU A 421 -21.15 8.57 -8.19
CA LEU A 421 -20.49 9.68 -7.48
C LEU A 421 -19.33 9.19 -6.60
N LEU A 422 -19.50 8.10 -5.87
CA LEU A 422 -18.47 7.54 -5.00
C LEU A 422 -17.32 6.92 -5.81
N ASN A 423 -17.62 6.28 -6.94
CA ASN A 423 -16.58 5.81 -7.89
C ASN A 423 -15.77 6.98 -8.44
N ALA A 424 -16.46 8.03 -8.93
CA ALA A 424 -15.79 9.22 -9.45
C ALA A 424 -15.00 9.97 -8.37
N TYR A 425 -15.50 10.04 -7.13
CA TYR A 425 -14.78 10.60 -6.00
C TYR A 425 -13.49 9.81 -5.69
N SER A 426 -13.58 8.49 -5.55
CA SER A 426 -12.42 7.66 -5.19
C SER A 426 -11.35 7.69 -6.30
N GLN A 427 -11.77 7.64 -7.57
CA GLN A 427 -10.88 7.84 -8.71
C GLN A 427 -10.30 9.26 -8.73
N GLY A 428 -11.09 10.29 -8.37
CA GLY A 428 -10.65 11.68 -8.22
C GLY A 428 -9.53 11.84 -7.18
N VAL A 429 -9.57 11.09 -6.07
CA VAL A 429 -8.46 11.04 -5.08
C VAL A 429 -7.19 10.48 -5.72
N SER A 430 -7.30 9.40 -6.51
CA SER A 430 -6.16 8.84 -7.24
C SER A 430 -5.60 9.80 -8.27
N TYR A 431 -6.46 10.49 -9.03
CA TYR A 431 -6.05 11.54 -9.99
C TYR A 431 -5.35 12.71 -9.28
N ALA A 432 -5.85 13.15 -8.11
CA ALA A 432 -5.20 14.19 -7.32
C ALA A 432 -3.78 13.77 -6.88
N PHE A 433 -3.61 12.52 -6.45
CA PHE A 433 -2.29 11.97 -6.13
C PHE A 433 -1.37 11.95 -7.37
N ILE A 434 -1.85 11.45 -8.52
CA ILE A 434 -1.10 11.39 -9.78
C ILE A 434 -0.64 12.78 -10.21
N LEU A 435 -1.54 13.78 -10.21
CA LEU A 435 -1.21 15.17 -10.56
C LEU A 435 -0.18 15.77 -9.58
N ILE A 436 -0.28 15.49 -8.28
CA ILE A 436 0.71 15.91 -7.30
C ILE A 436 2.09 15.31 -7.59
N VAL A 437 2.17 14.05 -7.99
CA VAL A 437 3.43 13.41 -8.38
C VAL A 437 4.03 14.10 -9.61
N ILE A 438 3.23 14.37 -10.63
CA ILE A 438 3.65 15.03 -11.87
C ILE A 438 4.10 16.47 -11.58
N ILE A 439 3.22 17.31 -11.02
CA ILE A 439 3.50 18.74 -10.75
C ILE A 439 4.65 18.87 -9.75
N GLY A 440 4.68 18.01 -8.72
CA GLY A 440 5.72 17.99 -7.71
C GLY A 440 7.12 17.68 -8.28
N ALA A 441 7.22 16.92 -9.37
CA ALA A 441 8.48 16.70 -10.06
C ALA A 441 8.98 17.97 -10.76
N PHE A 442 8.10 18.68 -11.51
CA PHE A 442 8.46 19.96 -12.15
C PHE A 442 8.86 21.04 -11.14
N ILE A 443 8.20 21.11 -10.00
CA ILE A 443 8.56 22.03 -8.92
C ILE A 443 9.94 21.69 -8.34
N LYS A 444 10.27 20.42 -8.18
CA LYS A 444 11.55 19.97 -7.63
C LYS A 444 12.73 20.10 -8.58
N LEU A 445 12.53 20.02 -9.89
CA LEU A 445 13.58 20.29 -10.87
C LEU A 445 14.24 21.65 -10.65
N LYS A 446 13.51 22.63 -10.09
CA LYS A 446 13.98 23.97 -9.76
C LYS A 446 14.51 24.12 -8.32
N SER A 447 14.44 23.08 -7.47
CA SER A 447 14.82 23.15 -6.05
C SER A 447 16.05 22.26 -5.76
N LYS A 448 16.91 22.71 -4.82
CA LYS A 448 18.11 21.97 -4.42
C LYS A 448 17.87 20.97 -3.27
N ASN A 449 16.64 20.82 -2.75
CA ASN A 449 16.36 19.92 -1.63
C ASN A 449 15.80 18.59 -2.12
N TYR A 450 16.55 17.51 -1.95
CA TYR A 450 16.30 16.18 -2.49
C TYR A 450 16.04 15.10 -1.43
N ASP A 451 15.67 15.49 -0.21
CA ASP A 451 15.63 14.56 0.94
C ASP A 451 14.61 13.43 0.80
N LEU A 452 13.55 13.63 0.02
CA LEU A 452 12.48 12.63 -0.17
C LEU A 452 12.42 12.02 -1.59
N ASP A 453 13.52 12.07 -2.36
CA ASP A 453 13.53 11.53 -3.74
C ASP A 453 13.44 10.00 -3.79
N TYR A 454 13.85 9.31 -2.71
CA TYR A 454 13.65 7.87 -2.61
C TYR A 454 12.16 7.47 -2.65
N LEU A 455 11.24 8.36 -2.30
CA LEU A 455 9.80 8.10 -2.44
C LEU A 455 9.39 7.97 -3.91
N ARG A 456 9.98 8.77 -4.80
CA ARG A 456 9.76 8.65 -6.25
C ARG A 456 10.40 7.41 -6.82
N LEU A 457 11.60 7.08 -6.36
CA LEU A 457 12.24 5.81 -6.71
C LEU A 457 11.39 4.62 -6.27
N THR A 458 10.71 4.71 -5.11
CA THR A 458 9.72 3.71 -4.67
C THR A 458 8.55 3.62 -5.65
N LEU A 459 7.99 4.76 -6.10
CA LEU A 459 6.90 4.75 -7.07
C LEU A 459 7.30 4.09 -8.39
N ILE A 460 8.52 4.36 -8.88
CA ILE A 460 9.07 3.72 -10.08
C ILE A 460 9.22 2.22 -9.85
N GLY A 461 9.76 1.81 -8.70
CA GLY A 461 9.90 0.39 -8.34
C GLY A 461 8.57 -0.33 -8.29
N LEU A 462 7.55 0.26 -7.67
CA LEU A 462 6.17 -0.26 -7.67
C LEU A 462 5.61 -0.36 -9.09
N PHE A 463 5.81 0.68 -9.89
CA PHE A 463 5.32 0.73 -11.26
C PHE A 463 5.89 -0.43 -12.09
N ILE A 464 7.22 -0.60 -12.10
CA ILE A 464 7.90 -1.66 -12.86
C ILE A 464 7.49 -3.04 -12.32
N PHE A 465 7.45 -3.23 -11.01
CA PHE A 465 7.07 -4.51 -10.40
C PHE A 465 5.67 -4.94 -10.86
N PHE A 466 4.68 -4.04 -10.78
CA PHE A 466 3.29 -4.39 -11.11
C PHE A 466 2.99 -4.43 -12.62
N LEU A 467 3.85 -3.90 -13.46
CA LEU A 467 3.76 -4.19 -14.90
C LEU A 467 4.02 -5.66 -15.22
N LEU A 468 4.89 -6.33 -14.45
CA LEU A 468 5.26 -7.74 -14.66
C LEU A 468 4.42 -8.71 -13.83
N TRP A 469 3.94 -8.32 -12.67
CA TRP A 469 3.23 -9.15 -11.69
C TRP A 469 1.74 -9.29 -12.03
N GLU A 470 1.04 -10.23 -11.34
CA GLU A 470 -0.43 -10.26 -11.33
C GLU A 470 -1.02 -8.88 -11.05
N ASN A 471 -2.10 -8.54 -11.76
CA ASN A 471 -2.72 -7.21 -11.69
C ASN A 471 -3.87 -7.17 -10.67
N ARG A 472 -3.67 -6.46 -9.56
CA ARG A 472 -4.73 -6.06 -8.61
C ARG A 472 -4.31 -4.75 -7.93
N SER A 473 -5.15 -3.74 -7.98
CA SER A 473 -4.93 -2.44 -7.33
C SER A 473 -4.71 -2.56 -5.82
N ARG A 474 -5.26 -3.57 -5.17
CA ARG A 474 -5.03 -3.87 -3.74
C ARG A 474 -3.56 -4.03 -3.37
N TYR A 475 -2.72 -4.37 -4.32
CA TYR A 475 -1.31 -4.60 -4.03
C TYR A 475 -0.51 -3.33 -3.75
N ILE A 476 -1.01 -2.16 -4.16
CA ILE A 476 -0.42 -0.87 -3.79
C ILE A 476 -1.13 -0.20 -2.60
N PHE A 477 -2.18 -0.81 -2.05
CA PHE A 477 -2.93 -0.27 -0.90
C PHE A 477 -2.03 -0.03 0.31
N ASN A 478 -1.09 -0.93 0.60
CA ASN A 478 -0.17 -0.79 1.72
C ASN A 478 0.80 0.40 1.59
N TYR A 479 0.81 1.10 0.45
CA TYR A 479 1.58 2.33 0.23
C TYR A 479 0.78 3.62 0.44
N ILE A 480 -0.52 3.57 0.77
CA ILE A 480 -1.32 4.79 1.01
C ILE A 480 -0.66 5.73 2.03
N PRO A 481 -0.09 5.30 3.17
CA PRO A 481 0.60 6.22 4.07
C PRO A 481 1.79 6.93 3.42
N VAL A 482 2.50 6.26 2.52
CA VAL A 482 3.59 6.86 1.73
C VAL A 482 3.04 7.86 0.70
N PHE A 483 1.90 7.57 0.08
CA PHE A 483 1.23 8.51 -0.85
C PHE A 483 0.81 9.78 -0.12
N VAL A 484 0.22 9.66 1.06
CA VAL A 484 -0.12 10.81 1.92
C VAL A 484 1.14 11.62 2.28
N LEU A 485 2.26 10.98 2.60
CA LEU A 485 3.52 11.68 2.85
C LEU A 485 3.99 12.50 1.63
N ILE A 486 3.82 11.96 0.40
CA ILE A 486 4.14 12.67 -0.85
C ILE A 486 3.24 13.90 -1.01
N ILE A 487 1.93 13.74 -0.77
CA ILE A 487 0.94 14.83 -0.81
C ILE A 487 1.32 15.94 0.17
N VAL A 488 1.59 15.59 1.41
CA VAL A 488 1.98 16.55 2.47
C VAL A 488 3.25 17.30 2.10
N ASN A 489 4.26 16.58 1.59
CA ASN A 489 5.52 17.20 1.16
C ASN A 489 5.33 18.18 -0.01
N PHE A 490 4.42 17.88 -0.93
CA PHE A 490 4.07 18.76 -2.05
C PHE A 490 3.50 20.09 -1.55
N TYR A 491 2.47 20.05 -0.69
CA TYR A 491 1.87 21.28 -0.13
C TYR A 491 2.85 22.05 0.75
N TYR A 492 3.71 21.38 1.49
CA TYR A 492 4.78 22.03 2.26
C TYR A 492 5.73 22.83 1.38
N ILE A 493 6.18 22.25 0.25
CA ILE A 493 7.09 22.93 -0.68
C ILE A 493 6.41 24.15 -1.35
N ILE A 494 5.16 24.02 -1.76
CA ILE A 494 4.39 25.13 -2.35
C ILE A 494 4.25 26.28 -1.34
N TYR A 495 3.88 25.95 -0.11
CA TYR A 495 3.69 26.97 0.94
C TYR A 495 4.99 27.71 1.26
N GLN A 496 6.11 27.00 1.36
CA GLN A 496 7.42 27.60 1.59
C GLN A 496 7.84 28.56 0.46
N LYS A 497 7.50 28.25 -0.79
CA LYS A 497 7.76 29.16 -1.93
C LYS A 497 6.86 30.40 -1.86
N TYR A 498 5.60 30.23 -1.51
CA TYR A 498 4.66 31.33 -1.36
C TYR A 498 5.08 32.30 -0.25
N GLU A 499 5.47 31.82 0.92
CA GLU A 499 5.98 32.66 2.03
C GLU A 499 7.22 33.46 1.61
N LYS A 500 8.17 32.82 0.89
CA LYS A 500 9.34 33.55 0.36
C LYS A 500 8.98 34.65 -0.61
N MET A 501 8.03 34.44 -1.50
CA MET A 501 7.59 35.47 -2.45
C MET A 501 6.96 36.67 -1.73
N LEU A 502 6.13 36.43 -0.73
CA LEU A 502 5.55 37.50 0.09
C LEU A 502 6.61 38.32 0.82
N THR A 503 7.58 37.68 1.45
CA THR A 503 8.67 38.38 2.18
C THR A 503 9.55 39.21 1.27
N ILE A 504 9.81 38.79 0.02
CA ILE A 504 10.56 39.55 -0.97
C ILE A 504 9.75 40.80 -1.42
N ASN A 505 8.46 40.63 -1.70
CA ASN A 505 7.59 41.72 -2.10
C ASN A 505 7.45 42.78 -1.00
N PHE A 506 7.33 42.39 0.26
CA PHE A 506 7.31 43.32 1.40
C PHE A 506 8.63 44.07 1.58
N LYS A 507 9.78 43.43 1.37
CA LYS A 507 11.08 44.12 1.39
C LYS A 507 11.21 45.13 0.28
N ASN A 508 10.80 44.76 -0.95
CA ASN A 508 10.85 45.66 -2.11
C ASN A 508 9.89 46.86 -1.93
N MET A 509 8.70 46.65 -1.37
CA MET A 509 7.76 47.76 -1.09
C MET A 509 8.27 48.70 0.00
N ASN A 510 9.00 48.21 1.00
CA ASN A 510 9.62 49.04 2.03
C ASN A 510 10.85 49.80 1.52
N ILE A 511 11.58 49.28 0.53
CA ILE A 511 12.68 50.00 -0.13
C ILE A 511 12.12 51.14 -0.98
N ILE A 512 11.01 50.93 -1.69
CA ILE A 512 10.35 51.97 -2.52
C ILE A 512 9.69 53.04 -1.64
N LYS A 513 9.26 52.76 -0.43
CA LYS A 513 8.70 53.74 0.51
C LYS A 513 9.77 54.57 1.24
N ASN A 514 11.01 54.11 1.27
CA ASN A 514 12.14 54.79 1.94
C ASN A 514 13.13 55.44 0.93
N ALA A 515 12.85 55.34 -0.37
CA ALA A 515 13.49 56.09 -1.46
C ALA A 515 12.55 57.22 -1.95
#